data_8ee925147ff21d4862280a0bba6227ba
#
_entry.id   8ee925147ff21d4862280a0bba6227ba
#
_cell.length_a   1.000
_cell.length_b   1.000
_cell.length_c   1.000
_cell.angle_alpha   90.00
_cell.angle_beta   90.00
_cell.angle_gamma   90.00
#
_symmetry.space_group_name_H-M   'P 1'
#
loop_
_entity.id
_entity.type
_entity.pdbx_description
1 polymer ?
#
loop_
_entity_poly.entity_id
_entity_poly.type
_entity_poly.pdbx_seq_one_letter_code
_entity_poly.pdbx_strand_id
1 'polypeptide(L)'
;MALDVLSIGSAVPQTLVSQEDALTIAQTILGPDGEDREWLGKVYAGCGIGRRHFSVHGQVVKDILSGTNESNSPFLPRKQFPAGPTTKERMDHYEEFAGPLAMQATQSALADSAVDPKSIRQLITVSCTGFFSPGIDQHLIREVPLSPEVERTHVGFMGCHGALNGIRAAHGLASLCPGEPVLMVAGEHCSLHNHYLWEKEKLVANALFGDGAAAMVLRQSIGHPAEPSTGLRLAGSASCIVPNSTDLMTWKVGDNGFTMTLSPRIPALVRRTLPGWITGFLAEHGLTPADIKAWAVHPGGPRILDAVEEALNLGQNGLEDSRTILAEVGNISSPTVMFILQRMLRRQQPMPIVALGFGPGIAIEAALFR
;
A
#
# COMPACT_ATOMS: atom_id res chain seq x y z
N MET A 1 -16.35 21.34 -4.18
CA MET A 1 -15.35 21.52 -5.26
C MET A 1 -14.66 20.18 -5.47
N ALA A 2 -14.43 19.75 -6.71
CA ALA A 2 -13.92 18.42 -7.01
C ALA A 2 -12.38 18.41 -7.05
N LEU A 3 -11.78 17.29 -6.68
CA LEU A 3 -10.33 17.05 -6.77
C LEU A 3 -10.06 16.17 -7.97
N ASP A 4 -9.36 16.70 -8.97
CA ASP A 4 -8.96 15.97 -10.17
C ASP A 4 -7.65 15.22 -9.92
N VAL A 5 -7.58 13.97 -10.38
CA VAL A 5 -6.34 13.20 -10.45
C VAL A 5 -5.71 13.47 -11.81
N LEU A 6 -4.57 14.14 -11.86
CA LEU A 6 -3.88 14.49 -13.10
C LEU A 6 -3.01 13.32 -13.59
N SER A 7 -2.40 12.58 -12.68
CA SER A 7 -1.60 11.41 -13.00
C SER A 7 -1.41 10.50 -11.78
N ILE A 8 -1.01 9.24 -12.03
CA ILE A 8 -0.56 8.27 -11.02
C ILE A 8 0.72 7.62 -11.52
N GLY A 9 1.80 7.76 -10.76
CA GLY A 9 3.07 7.07 -11.00
C GLY A 9 3.31 5.99 -9.95
N SER A 10 4.04 4.94 -10.29
CA SER A 10 4.39 3.85 -9.36
C SER A 10 5.83 3.40 -9.55
N ALA A 11 6.43 2.87 -8.49
CA ALA A 11 7.76 2.29 -8.50
C ALA A 11 7.84 1.12 -7.53
N VAL A 12 8.71 0.16 -7.85
CA VAL A 12 9.03 -0.99 -7.00
C VAL A 12 10.55 -1.12 -6.85
N PRO A 13 11.06 -1.64 -5.72
CA PRO A 13 12.48 -1.92 -5.56
C PRO A 13 13.04 -2.85 -6.65
N GLN A 14 14.35 -2.78 -6.90
CA GLN A 14 15.00 -3.60 -7.94
C GLN A 14 15.08 -5.08 -7.58
N THR A 15 15.13 -5.42 -6.29
CA THR A 15 15.25 -6.81 -5.84
C THR A 15 13.94 -7.55 -5.98
N LEU A 16 13.80 -8.28 -7.08
CA LEU A 16 12.65 -9.14 -7.35
C LEU A 16 12.84 -10.49 -6.65
N VAL A 17 11.78 -10.97 -5.99
CA VAL A 17 11.73 -12.26 -5.29
C VAL A 17 10.48 -13.02 -5.75
N SER A 18 10.65 -14.20 -6.33
CA SER A 18 9.52 -15.09 -6.65
C SER A 18 8.85 -15.57 -5.35
N GLN A 19 7.60 -16.01 -5.42
CA GLN A 19 6.94 -16.56 -4.23
C GLN A 19 7.60 -17.88 -3.76
N GLU A 20 8.20 -18.62 -4.68
CA GLU A 20 8.99 -19.83 -4.40
C GLU A 20 10.29 -19.49 -3.64
N ASP A 21 11.06 -18.50 -4.13
CA ASP A 21 12.24 -18.00 -3.42
C ASP A 21 11.88 -17.43 -2.05
N ALA A 22 10.78 -16.70 -1.96
CA ALA A 22 10.30 -16.15 -0.68
C ALA A 22 9.94 -17.25 0.33
N LEU A 23 9.36 -18.37 -0.12
CA LEU A 23 9.15 -19.56 0.71
C LEU A 23 10.48 -20.17 1.14
N THR A 24 11.43 -20.31 0.23
CA THR A 24 12.78 -20.84 0.52
C THR A 24 13.51 -19.96 1.54
N ILE A 25 13.46 -18.64 1.38
CA ILE A 25 13.99 -17.65 2.34
C ILE A 25 13.35 -17.84 3.72
N ALA A 26 12.02 -17.94 3.79
CA ALA A 26 11.31 -18.14 5.05
C ALA A 26 11.69 -19.47 5.71
N GLN A 27 11.82 -20.55 4.94
CA GLN A 27 12.26 -21.86 5.46
C GLN A 27 13.71 -21.81 5.97
N THR A 28 14.59 -21.09 5.30
CA THR A 28 15.98 -20.90 5.71
C THR A 28 16.09 -20.11 7.01
N ILE A 29 15.32 -19.04 7.14
CA ILE A 29 15.31 -18.17 8.34
C ILE A 29 14.70 -18.88 9.54
N LEU A 30 13.56 -19.56 9.34
CA LEU A 30 12.74 -20.11 10.43
C LEU A 30 13.14 -21.53 10.83
N GLY A 31 13.80 -22.29 9.94
CA GLY A 31 14.21 -23.68 10.16
C GLY A 31 13.05 -24.66 10.46
N PRO A 32 11.87 -24.58 9.81
CA PRO A 32 10.75 -25.45 10.11
C PRO A 32 10.99 -26.88 9.65
N ASP A 33 10.42 -27.83 10.37
CA ASP A 33 10.41 -29.25 9.99
C ASP A 33 8.97 -29.80 9.98
N GLY A 34 8.82 -31.04 9.49
CA GLY A 34 7.57 -31.79 9.52
C GLY A 34 6.33 -30.97 9.14
N GLU A 35 5.33 -30.98 10.02
CA GLU A 35 4.03 -30.32 9.82
C GLU A 35 4.14 -28.81 9.69
N ASP A 36 5.09 -28.19 10.36
CA ASP A 36 5.32 -26.76 10.32
C ASP A 36 5.84 -26.32 8.94
N ARG A 37 6.71 -27.10 8.32
CA ARG A 37 7.18 -26.86 6.94
C ARG A 37 6.04 -26.99 5.92
N GLU A 38 5.18 -28.00 6.09
CA GLU A 38 4.01 -28.20 5.24
C GLU A 38 3.00 -27.04 5.39
N TRP A 39 2.74 -26.61 6.63
CA TRP A 39 1.87 -25.46 6.87
C TRP A 39 2.40 -24.18 6.22
N LEU A 40 3.70 -23.89 6.35
CA LEU A 40 4.32 -22.72 5.72
C LEU A 40 4.17 -22.78 4.19
N GLY A 41 4.42 -23.93 3.58
CA GLY A 41 4.21 -24.16 2.15
C GLY A 41 2.76 -23.86 1.71
N LYS A 42 1.77 -24.33 2.47
CA LYS A 42 0.34 -24.05 2.19
C LYS A 42 0.01 -22.55 2.30
N VAL A 43 0.61 -21.83 3.28
CA VAL A 43 0.42 -20.39 3.44
C VAL A 43 0.94 -19.64 2.23
N TYR A 44 2.16 -19.91 1.78
CA TYR A 44 2.76 -19.24 0.62
C TYR A 44 2.02 -19.57 -0.67
N ALA A 45 1.64 -20.83 -0.90
CA ALA A 45 0.87 -21.25 -2.08
C ALA A 45 -0.54 -20.61 -2.12
N GLY A 46 -1.15 -20.39 -0.95
CA GLY A 46 -2.51 -19.85 -0.83
C GLY A 46 -2.61 -18.32 -0.90
N CYS A 47 -1.50 -17.58 -1.04
CA CYS A 47 -1.50 -16.12 -1.02
C CYS A 47 -1.94 -15.46 -2.34
N GLY A 48 -2.02 -16.19 -3.44
CA GLY A 48 -2.35 -15.64 -4.76
C GLY A 48 -1.27 -14.70 -5.32
N ILE A 49 -0.03 -14.83 -4.85
CA ILE A 49 1.12 -13.99 -5.22
C ILE A 49 2.09 -14.81 -6.07
N GLY A 50 2.55 -14.24 -7.19
CA GLY A 50 3.59 -14.85 -8.02
C GLY A 50 4.99 -14.34 -7.69
N ARG A 51 5.09 -13.04 -7.39
CA ARG A 51 6.36 -12.35 -7.12
C ARG A 51 6.15 -11.10 -6.28
N ARG A 52 7.21 -10.64 -5.66
CA ARG A 52 7.27 -9.40 -4.86
C ARG A 52 8.59 -8.71 -5.04
N HIS A 53 8.68 -7.45 -4.61
CA HIS A 53 9.90 -6.68 -4.58
C HIS A 53 10.27 -6.35 -3.13
N PHE A 54 11.57 -6.42 -2.80
CA PHE A 54 12.09 -6.22 -1.46
C PHE A 54 13.09 -5.06 -1.41
N SER A 55 12.99 -4.24 -0.39
CA SER A 55 13.90 -3.13 -0.09
C SER A 55 15.13 -3.63 0.67
N VAL A 56 15.80 -4.62 0.11
CA VAL A 56 17.12 -5.11 0.52
C VAL A 56 17.97 -5.30 -0.74
N HIS A 57 19.28 -5.21 -0.60
CA HIS A 57 20.15 -5.48 -1.74
C HIS A 57 20.00 -6.92 -2.24
N GLY A 58 20.02 -7.11 -3.56
CA GLY A 58 19.83 -8.43 -4.17
C GLY A 58 20.86 -9.48 -3.70
N GLN A 59 22.06 -9.04 -3.26
CA GLN A 59 23.05 -9.93 -2.66
C GLN A 59 22.56 -10.57 -1.35
N VAL A 60 21.75 -9.87 -0.54
CA VAL A 60 21.16 -10.44 0.68
C VAL A 60 20.26 -11.63 0.37
N VAL A 61 19.43 -11.50 -0.67
CA VAL A 61 18.56 -12.59 -1.14
C VAL A 61 19.40 -13.77 -1.64
N LYS A 62 20.42 -13.50 -2.44
CA LYS A 62 21.35 -14.55 -2.93
C LYS A 62 22.04 -15.28 -1.80
N ASP A 63 22.55 -14.55 -0.81
CA ASP A 63 23.22 -15.13 0.35
C ASP A 63 22.31 -16.08 1.13
N ILE A 64 21.05 -15.68 1.37
CA ILE A 64 20.09 -16.54 2.09
C ILE A 64 19.79 -17.81 1.27
N LEU A 65 19.56 -17.67 -0.04
CA LEU A 65 19.25 -18.80 -0.93
C LEU A 65 20.42 -19.75 -1.11
N SER A 66 21.65 -19.24 -1.13
CA SER A 66 22.89 -20.03 -1.36
C SER A 66 23.61 -20.43 -0.08
N GLY A 67 23.19 -19.91 1.08
CA GLY A 67 23.88 -20.13 2.36
C GLY A 67 25.24 -19.44 2.45
N THR A 68 25.43 -18.33 1.70
CA THR A 68 26.64 -17.50 1.73
C THR A 68 26.48 -16.28 2.66
N ASN A 69 27.53 -15.48 2.83
CA ASN A 69 27.53 -14.28 3.66
C ASN A 69 28.37 -13.16 3.02
N GLU A 70 28.21 -12.97 1.70
CA GLU A 70 28.97 -11.96 0.96
C GLU A 70 28.51 -10.54 1.25
N SER A 71 27.20 -10.35 1.51
CA SER A 71 26.63 -9.05 1.85
C SER A 71 26.93 -8.59 3.27
N ASN A 72 27.27 -9.51 4.18
CA ASN A 72 27.42 -9.25 5.62
C ASN A 72 26.24 -8.44 6.21
N SER A 73 25.04 -8.64 5.68
CA SER A 73 23.84 -7.88 6.02
C SER A 73 23.23 -8.29 7.37
N PRO A 74 22.66 -7.37 8.15
CA PRO A 74 21.91 -7.69 9.35
C PRO A 74 20.66 -8.58 9.08
N PHE A 75 20.18 -8.63 7.84
CA PHE A 75 19.04 -9.44 7.42
C PHE A 75 19.38 -10.92 7.17
N LEU A 76 20.64 -11.31 7.23
CA LEU A 76 21.02 -12.73 7.17
C LEU A 76 20.63 -13.43 8.49
N PRO A 77 20.19 -14.71 8.43
CA PRO A 77 19.89 -15.46 9.65
C PRO A 77 21.18 -15.65 10.48
N ARG A 78 21.14 -15.24 11.76
CA ARG A 78 22.27 -15.27 12.69
C ARG A 78 21.86 -15.97 13.98
N LYS A 79 22.63 -16.99 14.39
CA LYS A 79 22.34 -17.75 15.65
C LYS A 79 22.32 -16.87 16.90
N GLN A 80 23.16 -15.82 16.95
CA GLN A 80 23.22 -14.90 18.08
C GLN A 80 22.02 -13.94 18.12
N PHE A 81 21.33 -13.75 17.00
CA PHE A 81 20.18 -12.84 16.85
C PHE A 81 19.01 -13.56 16.17
N PRO A 82 18.41 -14.56 16.85
CA PRO A 82 17.38 -15.40 16.24
C PRO A 82 16.11 -14.62 15.87
N ALA A 83 15.85 -13.48 16.50
CA ALA A 83 14.72 -12.60 16.18
C ALA A 83 14.99 -11.69 14.95
N GLY A 84 16.14 -11.84 14.30
CA GLY A 84 16.56 -11.05 13.15
C GLY A 84 17.04 -9.64 13.50
N PRO A 85 17.06 -8.73 12.54
CA PRO A 85 17.52 -7.35 12.75
C PRO A 85 16.71 -6.61 13.80
N THR A 86 17.38 -5.74 14.54
CA THR A 86 16.73 -4.80 15.47
C THR A 86 15.90 -3.77 14.69
N THR A 87 14.95 -3.14 15.38
CA THR A 87 14.16 -2.04 14.79
C THR A 87 15.06 -0.93 14.26
N LYS A 88 16.16 -0.61 14.99
CA LYS A 88 17.13 0.39 14.50
C LYS A 88 17.77 -0.02 13.17
N GLU A 89 18.30 -1.25 13.04
CA GLU A 89 18.89 -1.74 11.80
C GLU A 89 17.89 -1.70 10.63
N ARG A 90 16.61 -1.99 10.89
CA ARG A 90 15.53 -1.92 9.88
C ARG A 90 15.22 -0.47 9.50
N MET A 91 15.24 0.47 10.45
CA MET A 91 15.04 1.90 10.19
C MET A 91 16.23 2.51 9.44
N ASP A 92 17.47 2.08 9.69
CA ASP A 92 18.63 2.50 8.91
C ASP A 92 18.46 2.11 7.42
N HIS A 93 17.93 0.91 7.14
CA HIS A 93 17.60 0.49 5.78
C HIS A 93 16.39 1.24 5.20
N TYR A 94 15.37 1.51 6.02
CA TYR A 94 14.24 2.32 5.60
C TYR A 94 14.71 3.71 5.13
N GLU A 95 15.59 4.37 5.89
CA GLU A 95 16.18 5.66 5.53
C GLU A 95 16.94 5.59 4.20
N GLU A 96 17.68 4.51 3.95
CA GLU A 96 18.42 4.29 2.70
C GLU A 96 17.50 4.15 1.48
N PHE A 97 16.40 3.39 1.59
CA PHE A 97 15.56 3.02 0.44
C PHE A 97 14.34 3.91 0.22
N ALA A 98 13.79 4.53 1.28
CA ALA A 98 12.48 5.19 1.21
C ALA A 98 12.48 6.43 0.32
N GLY A 99 13.48 7.29 0.45
CA GLY A 99 13.61 8.49 -0.38
C GLY A 99 13.77 8.18 -1.87
N PRO A 100 14.74 7.35 -2.26
CA PRO A 100 14.95 6.97 -3.67
C PRO A 100 13.74 6.29 -4.32
N LEU A 101 13.03 5.41 -3.61
CA LEU A 101 11.84 4.76 -4.14
C LEU A 101 10.68 5.74 -4.32
N ALA A 102 10.44 6.60 -3.33
CA ALA A 102 9.45 7.67 -3.40
C ALA A 102 9.73 8.65 -4.56
N MET A 103 11.01 8.97 -4.80
CA MET A 103 11.45 9.80 -5.92
C MET A 103 11.10 9.17 -7.27
N GLN A 104 11.37 7.87 -7.46
CA GLN A 104 11.04 7.18 -8.71
C GLN A 104 9.53 7.22 -9.01
N ALA A 105 8.68 6.95 -8.01
CA ALA A 105 7.24 7.05 -8.16
C ALA A 105 6.80 8.48 -8.49
N THR A 106 7.41 9.48 -7.83
CA THR A 106 7.14 10.90 -8.06
C THR A 106 7.51 11.32 -9.47
N GLN A 107 8.70 10.93 -9.95
CA GLN A 107 9.15 11.24 -11.32
C GLN A 107 8.21 10.63 -12.36
N SER A 108 7.77 9.38 -12.15
CA SER A 108 6.77 8.74 -13.02
C SER A 108 5.46 9.52 -13.05
N ALA A 109 4.94 9.95 -11.90
CA ALA A 109 3.70 10.73 -11.85
C ALA A 109 3.85 12.12 -12.52
N LEU A 110 4.95 12.81 -12.27
CA LEU A 110 5.20 14.14 -12.85
C LEU A 110 5.36 14.08 -14.36
N ALA A 111 6.01 13.05 -14.90
CA ALA A 111 6.18 12.87 -16.34
C ALA A 111 4.82 12.77 -17.09
N ASP A 112 3.83 12.12 -16.44
CA ASP A 112 2.51 11.91 -17.02
C ASP A 112 1.53 13.08 -16.75
N SER A 113 1.87 14.01 -15.84
CA SER A 113 0.95 15.07 -15.39
C SER A 113 1.00 16.37 -16.18
N ALA A 114 2.08 16.62 -16.92
CA ALA A 114 2.41 17.91 -17.54
C ALA A 114 2.45 19.09 -16.53
N VAL A 115 2.66 18.82 -15.24
CA VAL A 115 2.75 19.83 -14.18
C VAL A 115 4.21 20.20 -13.96
N ASP A 116 4.51 21.50 -13.89
CA ASP A 116 5.82 21.98 -13.44
C ASP A 116 6.00 21.63 -11.96
N PRO A 117 7.01 20.84 -11.57
CA PRO A 117 7.25 20.47 -10.18
C PRO A 117 7.38 21.68 -9.24
N LYS A 118 7.89 22.81 -9.74
CA LYS A 118 8.02 24.05 -8.94
C LYS A 118 6.68 24.68 -8.57
N SER A 119 5.61 24.34 -9.32
CA SER A 119 4.26 24.84 -9.04
C SER A 119 3.53 24.05 -7.95
N ILE A 120 4.08 22.92 -7.49
CA ILE A 120 3.45 22.10 -6.46
C ILE A 120 3.40 22.87 -5.14
N ARG A 121 2.17 23.11 -4.65
CA ARG A 121 1.92 23.89 -3.43
C ARG A 121 1.91 23.04 -2.17
N GLN A 122 1.43 21.80 -2.26
CA GLN A 122 1.28 20.87 -1.15
C GLN A 122 2.01 19.55 -1.46
N LEU A 123 2.82 19.08 -0.53
CA LEU A 123 3.45 17.75 -0.56
C LEU A 123 2.90 16.91 0.60
N ILE A 124 2.26 15.80 0.27
CA ILE A 124 1.75 14.86 1.26
C ILE A 124 2.54 13.56 1.12
N THR A 125 3.15 13.11 2.20
CA THR A 125 3.82 11.80 2.25
C THR A 125 3.02 10.85 3.13
N VAL A 126 2.97 9.57 2.76
CA VAL A 126 2.24 8.51 3.49
C VAL A 126 3.18 7.33 3.70
N SER A 127 3.34 6.88 4.94
CA SER A 127 4.05 5.64 5.26
C SER A 127 3.64 5.08 6.63
N CYS A 128 3.64 3.76 6.76
CA CYS A 128 3.44 3.07 8.02
C CYS A 128 4.57 2.06 8.36
N THR A 129 5.59 1.96 7.51
CA THR A 129 6.67 0.98 7.64
C THR A 129 8.00 1.58 8.07
N GLY A 130 8.04 2.86 8.32
CA GLY A 130 9.22 3.54 8.88
C GLY A 130 9.03 5.02 9.04
N PHE A 131 9.97 5.63 9.76
CA PHE A 131 10.01 7.07 9.98
C PHE A 131 11.43 7.49 10.35
N PHE A 132 11.82 8.65 9.84
CA PHE A 132 13.09 9.34 10.15
C PHE A 132 12.94 10.82 9.88
N SER A 133 13.81 11.62 10.42
CA SER A 133 13.82 13.08 10.18
C SER A 133 15.27 13.57 10.11
N PRO A 134 15.63 14.27 9.01
CA PRO A 134 14.85 14.77 7.86
C PRO A 134 14.28 13.64 7.03
N GLY A 135 12.95 13.69 6.68
CA GLY A 135 12.20 12.56 6.11
C GLY A 135 12.18 12.50 4.58
N ILE A 136 11.31 11.62 4.07
CA ILE A 136 11.05 11.43 2.63
C ILE A 136 10.69 12.76 1.95
N ASP A 137 9.94 13.62 2.63
CA ASP A 137 9.53 14.94 2.16
C ASP A 137 10.72 15.82 1.81
N GLN A 138 11.74 15.87 2.67
CA GLN A 138 12.95 16.66 2.41
C GLN A 138 13.83 16.02 1.33
N HIS A 139 13.85 14.67 1.24
CA HIS A 139 14.53 13.99 0.14
C HIS A 139 13.90 14.38 -1.21
N LEU A 140 12.55 14.37 -1.29
CA LEU A 140 11.83 14.76 -2.51
C LEU A 140 12.08 16.22 -2.89
N ILE A 141 12.08 17.16 -1.91
CA ILE A 141 12.35 18.59 -2.19
C ILE A 141 13.75 18.79 -2.75
N ARG A 142 14.73 18.01 -2.29
CA ARG A 142 16.13 18.13 -2.74
C ARG A 142 16.38 17.50 -4.10
N GLU A 143 15.78 16.33 -4.37
CA GLU A 143 16.09 15.52 -5.55
C GLU A 143 15.09 15.73 -6.71
N VAL A 144 13.87 16.17 -6.40
CA VAL A 144 12.87 16.62 -7.37
C VAL A 144 12.83 18.15 -7.30
N PRO A 145 12.77 18.89 -8.41
CA PRO A 145 12.84 20.36 -8.38
C PRO A 145 11.54 20.98 -7.85
N LEU A 146 11.13 20.59 -6.64
CA LEU A 146 10.03 21.19 -5.90
C LEU A 146 10.46 22.55 -5.33
N SER A 147 9.49 23.44 -5.06
CA SER A 147 9.77 24.67 -4.33
C SER A 147 10.24 24.34 -2.90
N PRO A 148 11.27 25.00 -2.34
CA PRO A 148 11.61 24.87 -0.93
C PRO A 148 10.51 25.39 0.01
N GLU A 149 9.55 26.15 -0.52
CA GLU A 149 8.39 26.69 0.21
C GLU A 149 7.16 25.78 0.12
N VAL A 150 7.27 24.59 -0.49
CA VAL A 150 6.17 23.62 -0.54
C VAL A 150 5.71 23.26 0.87
N GLU A 151 4.42 23.36 1.12
CA GLU A 151 3.82 22.99 2.41
C GLU A 151 3.76 21.46 2.55
N ARG A 152 4.22 20.94 3.69
CA ARG A 152 4.43 19.50 3.89
C ARG A 152 3.50 18.93 4.94
N THR A 153 2.91 17.77 4.64
CA THR A 153 2.09 17.00 5.58
C THR A 153 2.48 15.53 5.50
N HIS A 154 2.69 14.89 6.66
CA HIS A 154 2.94 13.45 6.73
C HIS A 154 1.75 12.72 7.35
N VAL A 155 1.22 11.71 6.63
CA VAL A 155 0.18 10.79 7.10
C VAL A 155 0.88 9.50 7.52
N GLY A 156 1.19 9.39 8.81
CA GLY A 156 1.96 8.27 9.37
C GLY A 156 1.10 7.22 10.04
N PHE A 157 1.54 5.96 9.98
CA PHE A 157 1.07 4.85 10.80
C PHE A 157 -0.42 4.49 10.68
N MET A 158 -1.06 4.78 9.53
CA MET A 158 -2.47 4.47 9.27
C MET A 158 -2.68 3.01 8.80
N GLY A 159 -1.61 2.32 8.35
CA GLY A 159 -1.71 0.98 7.78
C GLY A 159 -2.13 0.97 6.30
N CYS A 160 -2.69 -0.16 5.85
CA CYS A 160 -2.95 -0.40 4.43
C CYS A 160 -3.95 0.57 3.76
N HIS A 161 -4.77 1.27 4.52
CA HIS A 161 -5.67 2.30 3.98
C HIS A 161 -5.05 3.71 3.94
N GLY A 162 -3.78 3.87 4.36
CA GLY A 162 -3.13 5.18 4.50
C GLY A 162 -3.17 6.05 3.25
N ALA A 163 -3.08 5.47 2.04
CA ALA A 163 -3.20 6.24 0.80
C ALA A 163 -4.59 6.87 0.62
N LEU A 164 -5.67 6.20 1.05
CA LEU A 164 -7.02 6.79 1.01
C LEU A 164 -7.16 7.94 2.02
N ASN A 165 -6.50 7.84 3.19
CA ASN A 165 -6.38 8.96 4.11
C ASN A 165 -5.58 10.10 3.48
N GLY A 166 -4.49 9.81 2.77
CA GLY A 166 -3.70 10.77 2.02
C GLY A 166 -4.51 11.50 0.94
N ILE A 167 -5.34 10.77 0.17
CA ILE A 167 -6.25 11.35 -0.83
C ILE A 167 -7.26 12.30 -0.16
N ARG A 168 -7.85 11.91 0.98
CA ARG A 168 -8.75 12.77 1.75
C ARG A 168 -8.03 14.03 2.28
N ALA A 169 -6.81 13.86 2.80
CA ALA A 169 -5.99 15.00 3.22
C ALA A 169 -5.66 15.93 2.05
N ALA A 170 -5.31 15.37 0.88
CA ALA A 170 -5.06 16.12 -0.34
C ALA A 170 -6.30 16.93 -0.78
N HIS A 171 -7.49 16.36 -0.68
CA HIS A 171 -8.73 17.07 -0.99
C HIS A 171 -8.95 18.27 -0.07
N GLY A 172 -8.73 18.09 1.23
CA GLY A 172 -8.84 19.19 2.20
C GLY A 172 -7.79 20.27 1.98
N LEU A 173 -6.54 19.89 1.80
CA LEU A 173 -5.43 20.85 1.61
C LEU A 173 -5.51 21.57 0.26
N ALA A 174 -5.92 20.90 -0.82
CA ALA A 174 -6.13 21.53 -2.12
C ALA A 174 -7.21 22.62 -2.09
N SER A 175 -8.15 22.56 -1.12
CA SER A 175 -9.16 23.61 -0.96
C SER A 175 -8.60 24.93 -0.43
N LEU A 176 -7.40 24.91 0.17
CA LEU A 176 -6.69 26.10 0.62
C LEU A 176 -5.99 26.84 -0.53
N CYS A 177 -5.70 26.12 -1.62
CA CYS A 177 -4.99 26.62 -2.80
C CYS A 177 -5.66 26.11 -4.10
N PRO A 178 -6.91 26.53 -4.41
CA PRO A 178 -7.63 26.01 -5.57
C PRO A 178 -6.89 26.34 -6.88
N GLY A 179 -6.79 25.32 -7.76
CA GLY A 179 -6.07 25.42 -9.04
C GLY A 179 -4.58 25.12 -8.94
N GLU A 180 -3.97 25.14 -7.76
CA GLU A 180 -2.58 24.76 -7.57
C GLU A 180 -2.43 23.26 -7.44
N PRO A 181 -1.33 22.65 -7.95
CA PRO A 181 -1.12 21.22 -7.85
C PRO A 181 -0.73 20.77 -6.45
N VAL A 182 -1.19 19.57 -6.10
CA VAL A 182 -0.83 18.83 -4.88
C VAL A 182 -0.12 17.55 -5.28
N LEU A 183 1.01 17.25 -4.68
CA LEU A 183 1.71 15.98 -4.84
C LEU A 183 1.48 15.12 -3.59
N MET A 184 0.94 13.91 -3.78
CA MET A 184 0.80 12.91 -2.73
C MET A 184 1.66 11.69 -3.08
N VAL A 185 2.50 11.25 -2.14
CA VAL A 185 3.40 10.11 -2.31
C VAL A 185 3.21 9.13 -1.16
N ALA A 186 2.87 7.88 -1.47
CA ALA A 186 2.81 6.79 -0.51
C ALA A 186 3.94 5.79 -0.79
N GLY A 187 4.70 5.42 0.24
CA GLY A 187 5.82 4.48 0.10
C GLY A 187 5.92 3.55 1.29
N GLU A 188 6.06 2.24 1.02
CA GLU A 188 6.10 1.21 2.05
C GLU A 188 7.20 0.19 1.79
N HIS A 189 7.86 -0.22 2.87
CA HIS A 189 8.99 -1.14 2.92
C HIS A 189 8.68 -2.29 3.88
N CYS A 190 7.59 -3.00 3.61
CA CYS A 190 7.06 -4.02 4.51
C CYS A 190 8.02 -5.20 4.71
N SER A 191 8.81 -5.54 3.67
CA SER A 191 9.79 -6.65 3.74
C SER A 191 10.85 -6.44 4.82
N LEU A 192 11.15 -5.19 5.16
CA LEU A 192 12.06 -4.86 6.26
C LEU A 192 11.56 -5.39 7.61
N HIS A 193 10.25 -5.62 7.76
CA HIS A 193 9.63 -6.10 8.99
C HIS A 193 9.28 -7.59 8.98
N ASN A 194 9.85 -8.37 8.06
CA ASN A 194 9.70 -9.82 8.08
C ASN A 194 10.05 -10.38 9.46
N HIS A 195 9.17 -11.26 9.96
CA HIS A 195 9.30 -11.89 11.25
C HIS A 195 10.21 -13.12 11.19
N TYR A 196 11.14 -13.27 12.14
CA TYR A 196 12.19 -14.28 12.13
C TYR A 196 11.94 -15.42 13.13
N LEU A 197 10.92 -15.29 13.99
CA LEU A 197 10.58 -16.31 14.98
C LEU A 197 9.37 -17.14 14.52
N TRP A 198 9.25 -18.36 15.04
CA TRP A 198 8.14 -19.25 14.69
C TRP A 198 6.87 -18.86 15.45
N GLU A 199 6.11 -17.90 14.89
CA GLU A 199 4.83 -17.42 15.41
C GLU A 199 3.81 -17.35 14.25
N LYS A 200 2.99 -18.42 14.09
CA LYS A 200 2.11 -18.65 12.93
C LYS A 200 1.26 -17.43 12.56
N GLU A 201 0.71 -16.70 13.55
CA GLU A 201 -0.13 -15.51 13.31
C GLU A 201 0.64 -14.38 12.61
N LYS A 202 1.95 -14.25 12.89
CA LYS A 202 2.81 -13.22 12.32
C LYS A 202 3.40 -13.66 10.97
N LEU A 203 3.62 -14.94 10.76
CA LEU A 203 4.26 -15.50 9.57
C LEU A 203 3.38 -15.37 8.30
N VAL A 204 2.06 -15.26 8.45
CA VAL A 204 1.16 -14.99 7.33
C VAL A 204 1.52 -13.65 6.67
N ALA A 205 1.91 -12.64 7.45
CA ALA A 205 2.35 -11.35 6.92
C ALA A 205 3.61 -11.49 6.03
N ASN A 206 4.61 -12.31 6.44
CA ASN A 206 5.80 -12.57 5.65
C ASN A 206 5.48 -13.14 4.26
N ALA A 207 4.39 -13.91 4.13
CA ALA A 207 3.97 -14.49 2.85
C ALA A 207 3.22 -13.52 1.94
N LEU A 208 2.66 -12.42 2.50
CA LEU A 208 1.80 -11.48 1.78
C LEU A 208 2.50 -10.20 1.36
N PHE A 209 3.32 -9.62 2.25
CA PHE A 209 3.81 -8.26 2.06
C PHE A 209 5.04 -8.16 1.14
N GLY A 210 5.04 -7.11 0.32
CA GLY A 210 6.15 -6.63 -0.50
C GLY A 210 6.33 -5.12 -0.34
N ASP A 211 7.18 -4.52 -1.14
CA ASP A 211 7.56 -3.11 -1.06
C ASP A 211 7.24 -2.37 -2.34
N GLY A 212 6.94 -1.07 -2.22
CA GLY A 212 6.67 -0.22 -3.36
C GLY A 212 6.26 1.19 -2.95
N ALA A 213 6.26 2.09 -3.92
CA ALA A 213 5.78 3.45 -3.77
C ALA A 213 4.88 3.84 -4.94
N ALA A 214 3.93 4.73 -4.66
CA ALA A 214 3.11 5.36 -5.69
C ALA A 214 2.93 6.85 -5.37
N ALA A 215 2.82 7.66 -6.42
CA ALA A 215 2.57 9.08 -6.32
C ALA A 215 1.34 9.48 -7.15
N MET A 216 0.60 10.47 -6.67
CA MET A 216 -0.49 11.12 -7.39
C MET A 216 -0.21 12.61 -7.51
N VAL A 217 -0.38 13.17 -8.70
CA VAL A 217 -0.49 14.60 -8.90
C VAL A 217 -1.97 14.94 -8.96
N LEU A 218 -2.40 15.86 -8.10
CA LEU A 218 -3.79 16.19 -7.86
C LEU A 218 -3.99 17.70 -8.01
N ARG A 219 -5.21 18.14 -8.36
CA ARG A 219 -5.55 19.57 -8.42
C ARG A 219 -7.02 19.76 -8.12
N GLN A 220 -7.34 20.76 -7.31
CA GLN A 220 -8.74 21.16 -7.17
C GLN A 220 -9.16 22.01 -8.37
N SER A 221 -10.29 21.63 -8.99
CA SER A 221 -10.85 22.34 -10.12
C SER A 221 -11.42 23.70 -9.73
N ILE A 222 -11.25 24.71 -10.61
CA ILE A 222 -11.86 26.04 -10.47
C ILE A 222 -12.93 26.20 -11.55
N GLY A 223 -14.12 26.65 -11.15
CA GLY A 223 -15.22 26.94 -12.09
C GLY A 223 -15.86 25.69 -12.70
N HIS A 224 -16.07 25.70 -14.03
CA HIS A 224 -16.55 24.54 -14.80
C HIS A 224 -15.32 23.88 -15.47
N PRO A 225 -14.69 22.91 -14.78
CA PRO A 225 -13.46 22.34 -15.27
C PRO A 225 -13.70 21.44 -16.49
N ALA A 226 -12.75 21.44 -17.40
CA ALA A 226 -12.63 20.37 -18.40
C ALA A 226 -12.44 19.03 -17.67
N GLU A 227 -12.71 17.93 -18.38
CA GLU A 227 -12.43 16.60 -17.84
C GLU A 227 -10.94 16.48 -17.49
N PRO A 228 -10.58 15.88 -16.32
CA PRO A 228 -9.17 15.65 -15.98
C PRO A 228 -8.52 14.72 -17.01
N SER A 229 -7.23 14.88 -17.21
CA SER A 229 -6.45 14.08 -18.18
C SER A 229 -6.59 12.58 -17.98
N THR A 230 -6.80 12.13 -16.74
CA THR A 230 -7.02 10.72 -16.39
C THR A 230 -8.48 10.29 -16.45
N GLY A 231 -9.43 11.22 -16.53
CA GLY A 231 -10.85 10.94 -16.32
C GLY A 231 -11.24 10.66 -14.85
N LEU A 232 -10.28 10.67 -13.91
CA LEU A 232 -10.57 10.44 -12.47
C LEU A 232 -10.79 11.76 -11.74
N ARG A 233 -11.98 11.91 -11.18
CA ARG A 233 -12.35 13.03 -10.31
C ARG A 233 -12.90 12.51 -9.00
N LEU A 234 -12.29 12.85 -7.86
CA LEU A 234 -12.78 12.48 -6.55
C LEU A 234 -14.11 13.19 -6.28
N ALA A 235 -15.17 12.39 -6.13
CA ALA A 235 -16.51 12.87 -5.82
C ALA A 235 -16.81 12.84 -4.32
N GLY A 236 -16.15 11.96 -3.57
CA GLY A 236 -16.33 11.85 -2.13
C GLY A 236 -15.43 10.81 -1.49
N SER A 237 -15.31 10.84 -0.18
CA SER A 237 -14.60 9.84 0.62
C SER A 237 -15.37 9.58 1.93
N ALA A 238 -15.24 8.35 2.44
CA ALA A 238 -15.87 7.95 3.70
C ALA A 238 -14.90 7.09 4.53
N SER A 239 -15.10 7.11 5.85
CA SER A 239 -14.31 6.39 6.84
C SER A 239 -15.22 5.75 7.88
N CYS A 240 -14.90 4.54 8.31
CA CYS A 240 -15.59 3.84 9.37
C CYS A 240 -14.63 3.03 10.21
N ILE A 241 -14.73 3.13 11.53
CA ILE A 241 -14.13 2.17 12.46
C ILE A 241 -15.20 1.16 12.85
N VAL A 242 -14.95 -0.12 12.57
CA VAL A 242 -15.89 -1.19 12.91
C VAL A 242 -15.88 -1.43 14.42
N PRO A 243 -17.02 -1.34 15.12
CA PRO A 243 -17.04 -1.55 16.57
C PRO A 243 -16.54 -2.93 16.99
N ASN A 244 -15.87 -3.00 18.13
CA ASN A 244 -15.37 -4.25 18.75
C ASN A 244 -14.43 -5.06 17.84
N SER A 245 -13.54 -4.39 17.11
CA SER A 245 -12.60 -5.04 16.17
C SER A 245 -11.14 -4.63 16.34
N THR A 246 -10.80 -3.87 17.38
CA THR A 246 -9.47 -3.30 17.63
C THR A 246 -8.36 -4.34 17.68
N ASP A 247 -8.65 -5.54 18.17
CA ASP A 247 -7.72 -6.67 18.33
C ASP A 247 -7.55 -7.51 17.06
N LEU A 248 -8.40 -7.32 16.04
CA LEU A 248 -8.42 -8.20 14.85
C LEU A 248 -7.28 -7.93 13.88
N MET A 249 -6.82 -6.70 13.80
CA MET A 249 -5.66 -6.30 13.00
C MET A 249 -4.89 -5.23 13.77
N THR A 250 -3.63 -5.49 14.06
CA THR A 250 -2.76 -4.53 14.75
C THR A 250 -1.45 -4.35 14.00
N TRP A 251 -0.84 -3.18 14.14
CA TRP A 251 0.50 -2.87 13.66
C TRP A 251 1.23 -2.13 14.77
N LYS A 252 2.29 -2.72 15.32
CA LYS A 252 2.98 -2.23 16.52
C LYS A 252 4.48 -2.19 16.32
N VAL A 253 5.14 -1.16 16.82
CA VAL A 253 6.60 -1.08 16.90
C VAL A 253 7.09 -2.03 17.97
N GLY A 254 8.02 -2.91 17.63
CA GLY A 254 8.69 -3.84 18.53
C GLY A 254 10.21 -3.67 18.50
N ASP A 255 10.93 -4.49 19.25
CA ASP A 255 12.39 -4.42 19.34
C ASP A 255 13.07 -4.93 18.06
N ASN A 256 12.45 -5.87 17.35
CA ASN A 256 12.96 -6.49 16.13
C ASN A 256 12.06 -6.21 14.93
N GLY A 257 11.70 -4.93 14.73
CA GLY A 257 10.83 -4.46 13.66
C GLY A 257 9.39 -4.23 14.11
N PHE A 258 8.54 -3.88 13.15
CA PHE A 258 7.12 -3.69 13.42
C PHE A 258 6.39 -5.02 13.24
N THR A 259 5.46 -5.30 14.12
CA THR A 259 4.77 -6.59 14.17
C THR A 259 3.30 -6.43 13.81
N MET A 260 2.85 -7.25 12.86
CA MET A 260 1.44 -7.33 12.46
C MET A 260 0.77 -8.56 13.08
N THR A 261 -0.48 -8.38 13.53
CA THR A 261 -1.39 -9.48 13.80
C THR A 261 -2.58 -9.42 12.85
N LEU A 262 -2.99 -10.57 12.30
CA LEU A 262 -4.09 -10.69 11.35
C LEU A 262 -5.01 -11.82 11.80
N SER A 263 -6.20 -11.45 12.27
CA SER A 263 -7.19 -12.44 12.70
C SER A 263 -7.88 -13.10 11.48
N PRO A 264 -8.06 -14.44 11.48
CA PRO A 264 -8.84 -15.12 10.45
C PRO A 264 -10.34 -14.74 10.46
N ARG A 265 -10.82 -13.97 11.46
CA ARG A 265 -12.20 -13.46 11.57
C ARG A 265 -12.47 -12.24 10.68
N ILE A 266 -11.43 -11.57 10.16
CA ILE A 266 -11.59 -10.33 9.36
C ILE A 266 -12.46 -10.52 8.12
N PRO A 267 -12.32 -11.57 7.28
CA PRO A 267 -13.19 -11.76 6.12
C PRO A 267 -14.69 -11.84 6.47
N ALA A 268 -15.03 -12.55 7.55
CA ALA A 268 -16.42 -12.64 8.01
C ALA A 268 -16.96 -11.28 8.51
N LEU A 269 -16.10 -10.48 9.15
CA LEU A 269 -16.45 -9.13 9.57
C LEU A 269 -16.71 -8.21 8.37
N VAL A 270 -15.88 -8.28 7.34
CA VAL A 270 -16.04 -7.52 6.08
C VAL A 270 -17.38 -7.87 5.43
N ARG A 271 -17.69 -9.17 5.25
CA ARG A 271 -18.98 -9.62 4.68
C ARG A 271 -20.18 -9.04 5.40
N ARG A 272 -20.11 -8.97 6.72
CA ARG A 272 -21.23 -8.48 7.55
C ARG A 272 -21.37 -6.96 7.51
N THR A 273 -20.25 -6.21 7.51
CA THR A 273 -20.27 -4.76 7.76
C THR A 273 -20.28 -3.94 6.47
N LEU A 274 -19.53 -4.39 5.45
CA LEU A 274 -19.32 -3.63 4.23
C LEU A 274 -20.62 -3.29 3.48
N PRO A 275 -21.59 -4.21 3.26
CA PRO A 275 -22.76 -3.92 2.44
C PRO A 275 -23.58 -2.72 2.94
N GLY A 276 -23.90 -2.69 4.21
CA GLY A 276 -24.71 -1.59 4.80
C GLY A 276 -23.96 -0.26 4.78
N TRP A 277 -22.68 -0.28 5.14
CA TRP A 277 -21.86 0.92 5.20
C TRP A 277 -21.65 1.55 3.82
N ILE A 278 -21.25 0.74 2.82
CA ILE A 278 -20.97 1.27 1.47
C ILE A 278 -22.24 1.75 0.77
N THR A 279 -23.39 1.08 1.00
CA THR A 279 -24.69 1.53 0.48
C THR A 279 -25.04 2.90 1.04
N GLY A 280 -24.82 3.15 2.33
CA GLY A 280 -25.04 4.45 2.95
C GLY A 280 -24.17 5.53 2.32
N PHE A 281 -22.87 5.27 2.19
CA PHE A 281 -21.93 6.20 1.54
C PHE A 281 -22.34 6.53 0.10
N LEU A 282 -22.69 5.53 -0.71
CA LEU A 282 -23.08 5.73 -2.10
C LEU A 282 -24.40 6.49 -2.23
N ALA A 283 -25.34 6.25 -1.33
CA ALA A 283 -26.63 6.96 -1.30
C ALA A 283 -26.47 8.48 -1.10
N GLU A 284 -25.47 8.92 -0.32
CA GLU A 284 -25.15 10.36 -0.17
C GLU A 284 -24.74 11.00 -1.51
N HIS A 285 -24.30 10.18 -2.46
CA HIS A 285 -23.91 10.59 -3.82
C HIS A 285 -24.96 10.26 -4.89
N GLY A 286 -26.15 9.80 -4.49
CA GLY A 286 -27.24 9.42 -5.40
C GLY A 286 -26.95 8.14 -6.18
N LEU A 287 -26.12 7.25 -5.63
CA LEU A 287 -25.71 5.98 -6.25
C LEU A 287 -26.09 4.78 -5.36
N THR A 288 -26.14 3.63 -6.00
CA THR A 288 -26.21 2.31 -5.37
C THR A 288 -24.95 1.48 -5.73
N PRO A 289 -24.65 0.38 -5.03
CA PRO A 289 -23.56 -0.51 -5.43
C PRO A 289 -23.65 -1.01 -6.88
N ALA A 290 -24.86 -1.17 -7.43
CA ALA A 290 -25.10 -1.60 -8.81
C ALA A 290 -24.71 -0.54 -9.87
N ASP A 291 -24.63 0.73 -9.48
CA ASP A 291 -24.22 1.83 -10.38
C ASP A 291 -22.70 1.88 -10.54
N ILE A 292 -21.94 1.29 -9.62
CA ILE A 292 -20.47 1.28 -9.65
C ILE A 292 -20.00 0.34 -10.74
N LYS A 293 -19.11 0.83 -11.61
CA LYS A 293 -18.63 0.10 -12.78
C LYS A 293 -17.33 -0.66 -12.50
N ALA A 294 -16.50 -0.18 -11.58
CA ALA A 294 -15.28 -0.86 -11.18
C ALA A 294 -14.94 -0.62 -9.70
N TRP A 295 -14.27 -1.58 -9.09
CA TRP A 295 -13.90 -1.57 -7.66
C TRP A 295 -12.39 -1.76 -7.50
N ALA A 296 -11.69 -0.72 -7.05
CA ALA A 296 -10.27 -0.76 -6.69
C ALA A 296 -10.13 -1.16 -5.22
N VAL A 297 -10.13 -2.46 -4.94
CA VAL A 297 -10.09 -2.96 -3.55
C VAL A 297 -8.65 -3.30 -3.16
N HIS A 298 -8.16 -2.67 -2.09
CA HIS A 298 -6.88 -3.04 -1.51
C HIS A 298 -6.85 -4.54 -1.12
N PRO A 299 -5.93 -5.35 -1.69
CA PRO A 299 -5.88 -6.77 -1.44
C PRO A 299 -5.11 -7.09 -0.15
N GLY A 300 -5.75 -7.01 1.00
CA GLY A 300 -5.15 -7.44 2.28
C GLY A 300 -4.72 -8.91 2.29
N GLY A 301 -5.12 -9.66 1.28
CA GLY A 301 -4.89 -11.05 0.96
C GLY A 301 -6.07 -11.57 0.15
N PRO A 302 -5.98 -12.77 -0.50
CA PRO A 302 -7.04 -13.27 -1.39
C PRO A 302 -8.39 -13.40 -0.69
N ARG A 303 -8.41 -13.83 0.58
CA ARG A 303 -9.65 -13.97 1.37
C ARG A 303 -10.39 -12.66 1.62
N ILE A 304 -9.69 -11.51 1.61
CA ILE A 304 -10.33 -10.20 1.73
C ILE A 304 -11.02 -9.85 0.43
N LEU A 305 -10.39 -10.13 -0.71
CA LEU A 305 -11.01 -9.93 -2.02
C LEU A 305 -12.24 -10.83 -2.18
N ASP A 306 -12.15 -12.11 -1.82
CA ASP A 306 -13.29 -13.03 -1.82
C ASP A 306 -14.44 -12.50 -0.94
N ALA A 307 -14.12 -12.00 0.25
CA ALA A 307 -15.11 -11.46 1.17
C ALA A 307 -15.82 -10.21 0.61
N VAL A 308 -15.10 -9.35 -0.11
CA VAL A 308 -15.67 -8.16 -0.76
C VAL A 308 -16.52 -8.54 -1.97
N GLU A 309 -16.05 -9.48 -2.82
CA GLU A 309 -16.81 -9.99 -3.97
C GLU A 309 -18.15 -10.59 -3.52
N GLU A 310 -18.12 -11.44 -2.48
CA GLU A 310 -19.34 -12.00 -1.89
C GLU A 310 -20.24 -10.93 -1.27
N ALA A 311 -19.67 -9.99 -0.48
CA ALA A 311 -20.42 -8.96 0.21
C ALA A 311 -21.16 -8.01 -0.74
N LEU A 312 -20.55 -7.70 -1.89
CA LEU A 312 -21.08 -6.75 -2.87
C LEU A 312 -21.67 -7.41 -4.11
N ASN A 313 -21.66 -8.76 -4.15
CA ASN A 313 -22.17 -9.56 -5.26
C ASN A 313 -21.55 -9.18 -6.63
N LEU A 314 -20.21 -9.03 -6.67
CA LEU A 314 -19.50 -8.48 -7.82
C LEU A 314 -19.28 -9.47 -8.98
N GLY A 315 -19.62 -10.74 -8.82
CA GLY A 315 -19.31 -11.77 -9.81
C GLY A 315 -17.82 -12.17 -9.87
N GLN A 316 -17.50 -13.17 -10.70
CA GLN A 316 -16.19 -13.86 -10.67
C GLN A 316 -14.97 -13.00 -11.02
N ASN A 317 -15.14 -11.91 -11.75
CA ASN A 317 -14.05 -11.05 -12.21
C ASN A 317 -14.16 -9.59 -11.68
N GLY A 318 -15.03 -9.38 -10.70
CA GLY A 318 -15.32 -8.04 -10.18
C GLY A 318 -14.12 -7.32 -9.59
N LEU A 319 -13.08 -8.07 -9.16
CA LEU A 319 -11.84 -7.56 -8.59
C LEU A 319 -10.58 -8.05 -9.32
N GLU A 320 -10.68 -8.28 -10.66
CA GLU A 320 -9.54 -8.76 -11.47
C GLU A 320 -8.31 -7.86 -11.34
N ASP A 321 -8.47 -6.54 -11.41
CA ASP A 321 -7.34 -5.60 -11.31
C ASP A 321 -6.67 -5.67 -9.93
N SER A 322 -7.45 -5.83 -8.85
CA SER A 322 -6.92 -6.00 -7.49
C SER A 322 -6.17 -7.33 -7.33
N ARG A 323 -6.70 -8.43 -7.89
CA ARG A 323 -6.06 -9.74 -7.87
C ARG A 323 -4.78 -9.75 -8.69
N THR A 324 -4.78 -9.09 -9.85
CA THR A 324 -3.59 -8.98 -10.71
C THR A 324 -2.47 -8.21 -10.00
N ILE A 325 -2.76 -7.07 -9.38
CA ILE A 325 -1.75 -6.32 -8.63
C ILE A 325 -1.23 -7.16 -7.45
N LEU A 326 -2.09 -7.87 -6.72
CA LEU A 326 -1.65 -8.79 -5.68
C LEU A 326 -0.69 -9.86 -6.22
N ALA A 327 -0.99 -10.46 -7.37
CA ALA A 327 -0.16 -11.49 -7.98
C ALA A 327 1.20 -10.96 -8.46
N GLU A 328 1.26 -9.72 -8.98
CA GLU A 328 2.44 -9.12 -9.59
C GLU A 328 3.41 -8.48 -8.60
N VAL A 329 2.91 -7.86 -7.52
CA VAL A 329 3.73 -7.10 -6.57
C VAL A 329 3.50 -7.46 -5.09
N GLY A 330 2.52 -8.30 -4.79
CA GLY A 330 2.10 -8.61 -3.42
C GLY A 330 1.27 -7.51 -2.78
N ASN A 331 1.06 -7.62 -1.47
CA ASN A 331 0.48 -6.54 -0.67
C ASN A 331 1.59 -5.56 -0.29
N ILE A 332 1.63 -4.40 -0.93
CA ILE A 332 2.57 -3.32 -0.63
C ILE A 332 1.95 -2.26 0.31
N SER A 333 1.02 -2.65 1.17
CA SER A 333 0.33 -1.78 2.12
C SER A 333 -0.36 -0.60 1.44
N SER A 334 -0.18 0.63 1.93
CA SER A 334 -0.94 1.81 1.49
C SER A 334 -0.84 2.12 -0.02
N PRO A 335 0.29 2.01 -0.73
CA PRO A 335 0.35 2.29 -2.17
C PRO A 335 -0.43 1.30 -3.04
N THR A 336 -0.76 0.10 -2.56
CA THR A 336 -1.37 -0.96 -3.39
C THR A 336 -2.63 -0.47 -4.11
N VAL A 337 -3.50 0.27 -3.44
CA VAL A 337 -4.73 0.80 -4.06
C VAL A 337 -4.44 1.79 -5.19
N MET A 338 -3.33 2.52 -5.10
CA MET A 338 -2.89 3.45 -6.15
C MET A 338 -2.35 2.69 -7.39
N PHE A 339 -1.64 1.56 -7.20
CA PHE A 339 -1.26 0.66 -8.29
C PHE A 339 -2.49 0.09 -9.01
N ILE A 340 -3.53 -0.28 -8.26
CA ILE A 340 -4.79 -0.77 -8.83
C ILE A 340 -5.47 0.33 -9.64
N LEU A 341 -5.60 1.54 -9.11
CA LEU A 341 -6.16 2.69 -9.83
C LEU A 341 -5.35 3.00 -11.10
N GLN A 342 -4.02 3.01 -11.03
CA GLN A 342 -3.16 3.20 -12.20
C GLN A 342 -3.40 2.14 -13.28
N ARG A 343 -3.52 0.86 -12.88
CA ARG A 343 -3.84 -0.23 -13.80
C ARG A 343 -5.22 -0.04 -14.44
N MET A 344 -6.23 0.32 -13.65
CA MET A 344 -7.59 0.61 -14.13
C MET A 344 -7.62 1.74 -15.15
N LEU A 345 -6.86 2.82 -14.92
CA LEU A 345 -6.70 3.91 -15.88
C LEU A 345 -6.10 3.43 -17.19
N ARG A 346 -5.01 2.66 -17.14
CA ARG A 346 -4.36 2.10 -18.34
C ARG A 346 -5.29 1.17 -19.14
N ARG A 347 -6.20 0.49 -18.45
CA ARG A 347 -7.23 -0.39 -19.04
C ARG A 347 -8.51 0.35 -19.43
N GLN A 348 -8.59 1.67 -19.16
CA GLN A 348 -9.77 2.48 -19.44
C GLN A 348 -11.05 1.91 -18.78
N GLN A 349 -10.94 1.48 -17.54
CA GLN A 349 -12.09 0.98 -16.80
C GLN A 349 -13.19 2.04 -16.71
N PRO A 350 -14.46 1.66 -16.88
CA PRO A 350 -15.58 2.61 -16.89
C PRO A 350 -15.82 3.21 -15.49
N MET A 351 -16.34 4.45 -15.49
CA MET A 351 -16.75 5.18 -14.27
C MET A 351 -18.22 4.91 -13.93
N PRO A 352 -18.64 5.07 -12.67
CA PRO A 352 -17.82 5.45 -11.50
C PRO A 352 -16.99 4.29 -10.95
N ILE A 353 -15.85 4.64 -10.31
CA ILE A 353 -14.96 3.70 -9.61
C ILE A 353 -15.02 3.97 -8.11
N VAL A 354 -15.07 2.92 -7.31
CA VAL A 354 -14.88 3.01 -5.85
C VAL A 354 -13.57 2.35 -5.46
N ALA A 355 -12.70 3.10 -4.80
CA ALA A 355 -11.53 2.56 -4.11
C ALA A 355 -11.88 2.22 -2.66
N LEU A 356 -11.47 1.02 -2.21
CA LEU A 356 -11.69 0.52 -0.84
C LEU A 356 -10.38 0.09 -0.21
N GLY A 357 -10.18 0.43 1.06
CA GLY A 357 -9.07 -0.02 1.87
C GLY A 357 -9.51 -0.48 3.26
N PHE A 358 -8.77 -1.42 3.81
CA PHE A 358 -8.98 -1.95 5.16
C PHE A 358 -7.68 -1.85 5.94
N GLY A 359 -7.75 -1.53 7.22
CA GLY A 359 -6.56 -1.40 8.05
C GLY A 359 -6.81 -1.65 9.53
N PRO A 360 -5.78 -1.42 10.36
CA PRO A 360 -5.85 -1.67 11.79
C PRO A 360 -7.05 -1.04 12.47
N GLY A 361 -7.67 -1.79 13.39
CA GLY A 361 -8.73 -1.26 14.22
C GLY A 361 -10.15 -1.78 14.07
N ILE A 362 -10.69 -2.49 13.15
CA ILE A 362 -10.67 -2.48 11.69
C ILE A 362 -11.21 -1.15 11.16
N ALA A 363 -10.41 -0.42 10.45
CA ALA A 363 -10.85 0.74 9.69
C ALA A 363 -11.28 0.31 8.27
N ILE A 364 -12.34 0.92 7.74
CA ILE A 364 -12.76 0.83 6.35
C ILE A 364 -12.71 2.24 5.77
N GLU A 365 -12.00 2.43 4.69
CA GLU A 365 -11.90 3.70 3.96
C GLU A 365 -12.40 3.52 2.54
N ALA A 366 -13.13 4.50 2.02
CA ALA A 366 -13.59 4.54 0.65
C ALA A 366 -13.31 5.89 -0.02
N ALA A 367 -13.06 5.84 -1.34
CA ALA A 367 -13.02 7.01 -2.20
C ALA A 367 -13.83 6.71 -3.47
N LEU A 368 -14.75 7.59 -3.82
CA LEU A 368 -15.57 7.52 -5.03
C LEU A 368 -15.00 8.43 -6.09
N PHE A 369 -14.72 7.88 -7.27
CA PHE A 369 -14.28 8.61 -8.46
C PHE A 369 -15.35 8.55 -9.55
N ARG A 370 -15.50 9.71 -10.25
CA ARG A 370 -16.41 9.91 -11.38
C ARG A 370 -15.68 10.54 -12.55
#